data_17f4f9338d4872604fb3096a168b92fa
#
_entry.id   17f4f9338d4872604fb3096a168b92fa
#
_cell.length_a   1.000
_cell.length_b   1.000
_cell.length_c   1.000
_cell.angle_alpha   90.00
_cell.angle_beta   90.00
_cell.angle_gamma   90.00
#
_symmetry.space_group_name_H-M   'P 1'
#
loop_
_entity.id
_entity.type
_entity.pdbx_description
1 polymer ?
#
loop_
_entity_poly.entity_id
_entity_poly.type
_entity_poly.pdbx_seq_one_letter_code
_entity_poly.pdbx_strand_id
1 'polypeptide(L)'
;MLIAHVTDPHIGLDMSPMPGHPGTEVAFRRALAHVKQLSPAPKVLLLSGDLSDSGRAQDYATLLNILKEELPEQATQGPLVLAVPGNHDLPETARLVLGDLMPVAEDAPAGHACVHVEHGGLQFIGLDTVVPGKAYGVVSPPQLDWLEARLNACAGQPVVIFMHHPP
;
A
#
# COMPACT_ATOMS: atom_id res chain seq x y z
N MET A 1 -4.71 -16.38 9.41
CA MET A 1 -4.50 -15.75 8.08
C MET A 1 -3.05 -15.33 7.95
N LEU A 2 -2.39 -15.51 6.80
CA LEU A 2 -1.06 -14.95 6.51
C LEU A 2 -1.25 -13.64 5.74
N ILE A 3 -0.55 -12.59 6.18
CA ILE A 3 -0.48 -11.28 5.55
C ILE A 3 0.96 -11.10 5.07
N ALA A 4 1.15 -10.80 3.80
CA ALA A 4 2.42 -10.37 3.26
C ALA A 4 2.50 -8.84 3.31
N HIS A 5 3.67 -8.29 3.61
CA HIS A 5 3.90 -6.85 3.66
C HIS A 5 5.14 -6.52 2.83
N VAL A 6 4.98 -5.65 1.85
CA VAL A 6 6.04 -5.13 0.99
C VAL A 6 5.98 -3.61 1.05
N THR A 7 7.13 -2.97 1.13
CA THR A 7 7.25 -1.51 1.21
C THR A 7 8.35 -1.03 0.27
N ASP A 8 8.33 0.22 -0.11
CA ASP A 8 9.40 0.90 -0.83
C ASP A 8 9.81 0.24 -2.17
N PRO A 9 8.88 -0.14 -3.05
CA PRO A 9 9.26 -0.69 -4.34
C PRO A 9 9.89 0.35 -5.28
N HIS A 10 9.69 1.65 -5.05
CA HIS A 10 10.28 2.76 -5.82
C HIS A 10 10.26 2.53 -7.33
N ILE A 11 9.10 2.14 -7.88
CA ILE A 11 8.96 1.92 -9.32
C ILE A 11 9.32 3.21 -10.07
N GLY A 12 10.17 3.07 -11.10
CA GLY A 12 10.65 4.18 -11.91
C GLY A 12 11.96 4.81 -11.41
N LEU A 13 12.55 4.34 -10.30
CA LEU A 13 13.86 4.80 -9.84
C LEU A 13 14.95 4.40 -10.84
N ASP A 14 15.73 5.39 -11.27
CA ASP A 14 16.93 5.14 -12.10
C ASP A 14 18.06 4.54 -11.25
N MET A 15 18.32 3.25 -11.47
CA MET A 15 19.39 2.50 -10.79
C MET A 15 20.70 2.49 -11.56
N SER A 16 20.82 3.22 -12.66
CA SER A 16 22.04 3.26 -13.48
C SER A 16 23.32 3.64 -12.70
N PRO A 17 23.24 4.48 -11.63
CA PRO A 17 24.40 4.77 -10.79
C PRO A 17 24.86 3.61 -9.88
N MET A 18 24.07 2.55 -9.76
CA MET A 18 24.38 1.38 -8.89
C MET A 18 24.69 0.12 -9.71
N PRO A 19 25.95 -0.09 -10.12
CA PRO A 19 26.33 -1.25 -10.92
C PRO A 19 25.97 -2.57 -10.20
N GLY A 20 25.34 -3.50 -10.95
CA GLY A 20 24.93 -4.80 -10.42
C GLY A 20 23.58 -4.83 -9.70
N HIS A 21 22.91 -3.69 -9.49
CA HIS A 21 21.52 -3.69 -9.02
C HIS A 21 20.57 -4.08 -10.15
N PRO A 22 19.61 -5.00 -9.91
CA PRO A 22 18.75 -5.52 -10.97
C PRO A 22 17.70 -4.52 -11.49
N GLY A 23 17.59 -3.36 -10.86
CA GLY A 23 16.46 -2.42 -11.04
C GLY A 23 15.29 -2.69 -10.08
N THR A 24 14.53 -1.64 -9.78
CA THR A 24 13.46 -1.72 -8.78
C THR A 24 12.30 -2.59 -9.23
N GLU A 25 11.93 -2.55 -10.51
CA GLU A 25 10.90 -3.44 -11.07
C GLU A 25 11.26 -4.92 -10.92
N VAL A 26 12.52 -5.28 -11.23
CA VAL A 26 13.00 -6.67 -11.10
C VAL A 26 13.03 -7.07 -9.62
N ALA A 27 13.45 -6.18 -8.74
CA ALA A 27 13.43 -6.43 -7.29
C ALA A 27 12.01 -6.67 -6.78
N PHE A 28 11.04 -5.84 -7.20
CA PHE A 28 9.64 -6.00 -6.84
C PHE A 28 9.05 -7.31 -7.36
N ARG A 29 9.30 -7.67 -8.63
CA ARG A 29 8.90 -8.98 -9.19
C ARG A 29 9.47 -10.16 -8.39
N ARG A 30 10.71 -10.09 -7.96
CA ARG A 30 11.34 -11.13 -7.11
C ARG A 30 10.65 -11.23 -5.74
N ALA A 31 10.31 -10.09 -5.12
CA ALA A 31 9.56 -10.08 -3.87
C ALA A 31 8.18 -10.75 -4.03
N LEU A 32 7.44 -10.43 -5.09
CA LEU A 32 6.14 -11.05 -5.38
C LEU A 32 6.28 -12.55 -5.70
N ALA A 33 7.32 -12.94 -6.44
CA ALA A 33 7.60 -14.35 -6.70
C ALA A 33 7.89 -15.13 -5.39
N HIS A 34 8.54 -14.49 -4.42
CA HIS A 34 8.73 -15.08 -3.09
C HIS A 34 7.38 -15.18 -2.34
N VAL A 35 6.57 -14.11 -2.36
CA VAL A 35 5.24 -14.10 -1.73
C VAL A 35 4.35 -15.24 -2.26
N LYS A 36 4.41 -15.53 -3.56
CA LYS A 36 3.67 -16.65 -4.18
C LYS A 36 4.07 -18.03 -3.66
N GLN A 37 5.31 -18.17 -3.21
CA GLN A 37 5.85 -19.47 -2.74
C GLN A 37 5.55 -19.73 -1.27
N LEU A 38 5.00 -18.75 -0.54
CA LEU A 38 4.69 -18.92 0.88
C LEU A 38 3.56 -19.94 1.09
N SER A 39 3.73 -20.76 2.12
CA SER A 39 2.71 -21.73 2.54
C SER A 39 2.42 -21.56 4.03
N PRO A 40 1.18 -21.31 4.43
CA PRO A 40 -0.01 -21.12 3.58
C PRO A 40 0.10 -19.87 2.70
N ALA A 41 -0.60 -19.84 1.57
CA ALA A 41 -0.64 -18.67 0.70
C ALA A 41 -1.18 -17.43 1.45
N PRO A 42 -0.54 -16.25 1.28
CA PRO A 42 -1.04 -15.01 1.86
C PRO A 42 -2.45 -14.70 1.34
N LYS A 43 -3.30 -14.21 2.23
CA LYS A 43 -4.66 -13.75 1.88
C LYS A 43 -4.74 -12.24 1.70
N VAL A 44 -3.73 -11.53 2.17
CA VAL A 44 -3.61 -10.07 2.02
C VAL A 44 -2.16 -9.74 1.69
N LEU A 45 -1.96 -8.80 0.78
CA LEU A 45 -0.69 -8.13 0.48
C LEU A 45 -0.85 -6.65 0.82
N LEU A 46 -0.09 -6.16 1.78
CA LEU A 46 -0.01 -4.74 2.11
C LEU A 46 1.16 -4.10 1.37
N LEU A 47 0.91 -2.98 0.73
CA LEU A 47 1.89 -2.12 0.08
C LEU A 47 1.92 -0.78 0.85
N SER A 48 2.94 -0.57 1.68
CA SER A 48 2.96 0.56 2.61
C SER A 48 3.85 1.71 2.16
N GLY A 49 3.61 2.21 0.96
CA GLY A 49 4.16 3.48 0.49
C GLY A 49 5.46 3.38 -0.28
N ASP A 50 5.88 4.56 -0.79
CA ASP A 50 6.97 4.73 -1.75
C ASP A 50 6.83 3.76 -2.94
N LEU A 51 5.58 3.72 -3.44
CA LEU A 51 5.19 2.83 -4.54
C LEU A 51 5.84 3.25 -5.86
N SER A 52 5.88 4.56 -6.12
CA SER A 52 6.62 5.21 -7.18
C SER A 52 7.79 6.00 -6.60
N ASP A 53 8.89 6.11 -7.34
CA ASP A 53 10.01 6.96 -6.94
C ASP A 53 9.71 8.45 -7.05
N SER A 54 8.86 8.84 -7.99
CA SER A 54 8.60 10.26 -8.31
C SER A 54 7.12 10.62 -8.45
N GLY A 55 6.20 9.72 -8.07
CA GLY A 55 4.76 9.96 -8.09
C GLY A 55 4.14 10.02 -9.49
N ARG A 56 4.83 9.55 -10.54
CA ARG A 56 4.33 9.61 -11.91
C ARG A 56 3.25 8.54 -12.15
N ALA A 57 2.19 8.92 -12.87
CA ALA A 57 1.12 7.99 -13.25
C ALA A 57 1.63 6.72 -13.96
N GLN A 58 2.68 6.86 -14.80
CA GLN A 58 3.31 5.74 -15.50
C GLN A 58 3.92 4.72 -14.55
N ASP A 59 4.52 5.16 -13.44
CA ASP A 59 5.15 4.27 -12.46
C ASP A 59 4.07 3.43 -11.75
N TYR A 60 2.95 4.05 -11.35
CA TYR A 60 1.80 3.33 -10.78
C TYR A 60 1.17 2.37 -11.79
N ALA A 61 1.08 2.75 -13.06
CA ALA A 61 0.61 1.85 -14.11
C ALA A 61 1.53 0.65 -14.29
N THR A 62 2.85 0.85 -14.20
CA THR A 62 3.86 -0.21 -14.23
C THR A 62 3.70 -1.13 -13.01
N LEU A 63 3.53 -0.57 -11.80
CA LEU A 63 3.28 -1.34 -10.59
C LEU A 63 2.03 -2.22 -10.73
N LEU A 64 0.91 -1.65 -11.22
CA LEU A 64 -0.32 -2.41 -11.49
C LEU A 64 -0.11 -3.56 -12.45
N ASN A 65 0.64 -3.33 -13.54
CA ASN A 65 0.92 -4.37 -14.53
C ASN A 65 1.76 -5.50 -13.90
N ILE A 66 2.77 -5.15 -13.11
CA ILE A 66 3.58 -6.14 -12.39
C ILE A 66 2.69 -6.97 -11.45
N LEU A 67 1.81 -6.34 -10.67
CA LEU A 67 0.89 -7.06 -9.79
C LEU A 67 -0.03 -8.01 -10.56
N LYS A 68 -0.60 -7.58 -11.68
CA LYS A 68 -1.47 -8.40 -12.54
C LYS A 68 -0.74 -9.59 -13.16
N GLU A 69 0.53 -9.40 -13.55
CA GLU A 69 1.34 -10.45 -14.15
C GLU A 69 1.84 -11.46 -13.11
N GLU A 70 2.18 -10.98 -11.92
CA GLU A 70 2.83 -11.80 -10.90
C GLU A 70 1.84 -12.44 -9.92
N LEU A 71 0.68 -11.86 -9.67
CA LEU A 71 -0.30 -12.41 -8.74
C LEU A 71 -1.51 -12.99 -9.47
N PRO A 72 -2.06 -14.12 -8.99
CA PRO A 72 -3.33 -14.64 -9.50
C PRO A 72 -4.45 -13.61 -9.28
N GLU A 73 -5.47 -13.63 -10.13
CA GLU A 73 -6.64 -12.76 -9.97
C GLU A 73 -7.32 -13.00 -8.61
N GLN A 74 -7.67 -11.89 -7.94
CA GLN A 74 -8.35 -11.93 -6.63
C GLN A 74 -9.64 -12.75 -6.66
N ALA A 75 -10.39 -12.68 -7.76
CA ALA A 75 -11.65 -13.41 -7.93
C ALA A 75 -11.48 -14.95 -7.86
N THR A 76 -10.28 -15.47 -8.03
CA THR A 76 -10.03 -16.92 -8.05
C THR A 76 -9.29 -17.43 -6.82
N GLN A 77 -8.16 -16.88 -6.44
CA GLN A 77 -7.36 -17.29 -5.26
C GLN A 77 -6.27 -16.30 -4.86
N GLY A 78 -6.18 -15.14 -5.49
CA GLY A 78 -5.17 -14.13 -5.19
C GLY A 78 -5.39 -13.43 -3.84
N PRO A 79 -4.35 -12.81 -3.28
CA PRO A 79 -4.48 -12.00 -2.07
C PRO A 79 -5.28 -10.72 -2.35
N LEU A 80 -6.03 -10.25 -1.35
CA LEU A 80 -6.47 -8.85 -1.33
C LEU A 80 -5.22 -7.96 -1.28
N VAL A 81 -5.08 -7.01 -2.21
CA VAL A 81 -3.98 -6.06 -2.20
C VAL A 81 -4.49 -4.71 -1.69
N LEU A 82 -3.84 -4.16 -0.67
CA LEU A 82 -4.16 -2.84 -0.12
C LEU A 82 -2.90 -1.98 -0.10
N ALA A 83 -3.03 -0.72 -0.49
CA ALA A 83 -1.93 0.23 -0.57
C ALA A 83 -2.23 1.52 0.20
N VAL A 84 -1.17 2.14 0.74
CA VAL A 84 -1.15 3.53 1.23
C VAL A 84 0.03 4.26 0.60
N PRO A 85 -0.01 5.60 0.48
CA PRO A 85 1.10 6.35 -0.09
C PRO A 85 2.25 6.52 0.90
N GLY A 86 3.47 6.71 0.36
CA GLY A 86 4.67 7.16 1.05
C GLY A 86 5.10 8.56 0.61
N ASN A 87 6.25 9.04 1.08
CA ASN A 87 6.70 10.41 0.82
C ASN A 87 7.17 10.67 -0.63
N HIS A 88 7.49 9.64 -1.39
CA HIS A 88 7.76 9.73 -2.82
C HIS A 88 6.50 9.71 -3.68
N ASP A 89 5.38 9.28 -3.11
CA ASP A 89 4.12 9.18 -3.82
C ASP A 89 3.38 10.53 -3.91
N LEU A 90 2.57 10.67 -4.94
CA LEU A 90 1.55 11.70 -5.04
C LEU A 90 0.18 11.05 -4.75
N PRO A 91 -0.41 11.23 -3.55
CA PRO A 91 -1.58 10.47 -3.11
C PRO A 91 -2.77 10.52 -4.08
N GLU A 92 -3.04 11.70 -4.68
CA GLU A 92 -4.12 11.85 -5.64
C GLU A 92 -3.86 11.05 -6.93
N THR A 93 -2.63 11.11 -7.47
CA THR A 93 -2.24 10.36 -8.67
C THR A 93 -2.26 8.86 -8.39
N ALA A 94 -1.71 8.45 -7.25
CA ALA A 94 -1.72 7.05 -6.81
C ALA A 94 -3.16 6.52 -6.75
N ARG A 95 -4.07 7.23 -6.07
CA ARG A 95 -5.49 6.86 -5.95
C ARG A 95 -6.17 6.73 -7.30
N LEU A 96 -5.93 7.68 -8.22
CA LEU A 96 -6.54 7.65 -9.55
C LEU A 96 -6.08 6.45 -10.40
N VAL A 97 -4.81 6.07 -10.29
CA VAL A 97 -4.25 4.97 -11.10
C VAL A 97 -4.45 3.61 -10.43
N LEU A 98 -4.21 3.52 -9.11
CA LEU A 98 -4.28 2.25 -8.38
C LEU A 98 -5.72 1.80 -8.08
N GLY A 99 -6.68 2.73 -8.08
CA GLY A 99 -8.10 2.40 -7.94
C GLY A 99 -8.39 1.53 -6.70
N ASP A 100 -8.89 0.32 -6.94
CA ASP A 100 -9.31 -0.63 -5.89
C ASP A 100 -8.17 -1.11 -4.97
N LEU A 101 -6.91 -0.88 -5.33
CA LEU A 101 -5.79 -1.18 -4.42
C LEU A 101 -5.64 -0.14 -3.31
N MET A 102 -6.23 1.06 -3.49
CA MET A 102 -6.24 2.14 -2.51
C MET A 102 -7.71 2.60 -2.29
N PRO A 103 -8.56 1.74 -1.71
CA PRO A 103 -9.97 2.04 -1.49
C PRO A 103 -10.13 3.04 -0.35
N VAL A 104 -9.98 4.33 -0.67
CA VAL A 104 -10.13 5.42 0.30
C VAL A 104 -11.52 5.38 0.90
N ALA A 105 -11.60 5.42 2.24
CA ALA A 105 -12.87 5.40 2.95
C ALA A 105 -13.69 6.67 2.62
N GLU A 106 -15.00 6.52 2.44
CA GLU A 106 -15.90 7.64 2.08
C GLU A 106 -15.87 8.77 3.13
N ASP A 107 -15.65 8.41 4.39
CA ASP A 107 -15.55 9.33 5.52
C ASP A 107 -14.10 9.62 5.93
N ALA A 108 -13.12 9.31 5.09
CA ALA A 108 -11.73 9.66 5.34
C ALA A 108 -11.57 11.18 5.49
N PRO A 109 -10.67 11.63 6.38
CA PRO A 109 -10.43 13.06 6.54
C PRO A 109 -10.03 13.73 5.22
N ALA A 110 -10.57 14.92 4.97
CA ALA A 110 -10.31 15.64 3.73
C ALA A 110 -8.80 15.82 3.47
N GLY A 111 -8.37 15.51 2.25
CA GLY A 111 -6.97 15.58 1.84
C GLY A 111 -6.10 14.39 2.24
N HIS A 112 -6.68 13.35 2.84
CA HIS A 112 -5.95 12.13 3.22
C HIS A 112 -6.52 10.88 2.53
N ALA A 113 -5.64 10.03 2.02
CA ALA A 113 -5.98 8.76 1.39
C ALA A 113 -6.04 7.61 2.41
N CYS A 114 -6.87 7.77 3.46
CA CYS A 114 -7.04 6.74 4.47
C CYS A 114 -7.95 5.60 3.98
N VAL A 115 -7.54 4.38 4.26
CA VAL A 115 -8.21 3.14 3.82
C VAL A 115 -8.84 2.44 5.00
N HIS A 116 -10.06 1.89 4.82
CA HIS A 116 -10.67 0.98 5.79
C HIS A 116 -11.38 -0.15 5.06
N VAL A 117 -10.93 -1.39 5.29
CA VAL A 117 -11.47 -2.59 4.64
C VAL A 117 -11.59 -3.73 5.65
N GLU A 118 -12.73 -4.40 5.64
CA GLU A 118 -12.89 -5.69 6.32
C GLU A 118 -12.57 -6.84 5.37
N HIS A 119 -11.69 -7.75 5.80
CA HIS A 119 -11.40 -8.95 5.03
C HIS A 119 -11.02 -10.13 5.94
N GLY A 120 -11.69 -11.27 5.73
CA GLY A 120 -11.38 -12.51 6.44
C GLY A 120 -11.49 -12.41 7.98
N GLY A 121 -12.38 -11.58 8.49
CA GLY A 121 -12.59 -11.35 9.91
C GLY A 121 -11.57 -10.42 10.58
N LEU A 122 -10.75 -9.72 9.79
CA LEU A 122 -9.85 -8.65 10.26
C LEU A 122 -10.27 -7.32 9.66
N GLN A 123 -10.05 -6.26 10.43
CA GLN A 123 -10.17 -4.88 9.97
C GLN A 123 -8.80 -4.36 9.55
N PHE A 124 -8.68 -3.81 8.35
CA PHE A 124 -7.46 -3.20 7.82
C PHE A 124 -7.66 -1.69 7.75
N ILE A 125 -6.85 -0.94 8.50
CA ILE A 125 -6.90 0.52 8.51
C ILE A 125 -5.56 1.05 8.01
N GLY A 126 -5.56 1.67 6.84
CA GLY A 126 -4.39 2.32 6.24
C GLY A 126 -4.42 3.82 6.49
N LEU A 127 -3.32 4.38 6.97
CA LEU A 127 -3.18 5.82 7.21
C LEU A 127 -2.27 6.45 6.15
N ASP A 128 -2.76 7.51 5.53
CA ASP A 128 -1.95 8.40 4.70
C ASP A 128 -1.20 9.38 5.60
N THR A 129 0.10 9.14 5.75
CA THR A 129 0.96 9.96 6.62
C THR A 129 1.80 10.97 5.82
N VAL A 130 1.50 11.15 4.53
CA VAL A 130 2.29 12.01 3.64
C VAL A 130 2.18 13.48 4.06
N VAL A 131 3.34 14.12 4.20
CA VAL A 131 3.46 15.59 4.30
C VAL A 131 4.13 16.08 3.01
N PRO A 132 3.43 16.84 2.16
CA PRO A 132 3.96 17.23 0.85
C PRO A 132 5.36 17.84 0.91
N GLY A 133 6.30 17.27 0.14
CA GLY A 133 7.69 17.71 0.05
C GLY A 133 8.55 17.44 1.29
N LYS A 134 8.11 16.55 2.18
CA LYS A 134 8.87 16.14 3.37
C LYS A 134 9.09 14.63 3.36
N ALA A 135 10.23 14.21 3.91
CA ALA A 135 10.58 12.80 4.09
C ALA A 135 10.03 12.21 5.41
N TYR A 136 9.45 13.02 6.27
CA TYR A 136 8.77 12.56 7.48
C TYR A 136 7.26 12.56 7.29
N GLY A 137 6.58 11.72 8.03
CA GLY A 137 5.13 11.64 8.06
C GLY A 137 4.51 12.27 9.29
N VAL A 138 3.20 12.52 9.21
CA VAL A 138 2.39 13.00 10.33
C VAL A 138 1.03 12.29 10.28
N VAL A 139 0.56 11.83 11.42
CA VAL A 139 -0.85 11.51 11.60
C VAL A 139 -1.52 12.78 12.16
N SER A 140 -2.32 13.44 11.34
CA SER A 140 -2.96 14.71 11.69
C SER A 140 -4.06 14.52 12.74
N PRO A 141 -4.42 15.56 13.53
CA PRO A 141 -5.53 15.45 14.48
C PRO A 141 -6.83 14.92 13.86
N PRO A 142 -7.29 15.36 12.67
CA PRO A 142 -8.47 14.78 12.03
C PRO A 142 -8.32 13.28 11.70
N GLN A 143 -7.12 12.82 11.38
CA GLN A 143 -6.87 11.37 11.18
C GLN A 143 -6.91 10.59 12.50
N LEU A 144 -6.43 11.18 13.59
CA LEU A 144 -6.53 10.56 14.92
C LEU A 144 -7.98 10.41 15.35
N ASP A 145 -8.81 11.46 15.18
CA ASP A 145 -10.24 11.43 15.49
C ASP A 145 -10.97 10.36 14.63
N TRP A 146 -10.64 10.31 13.33
CA TRP A 146 -11.18 9.30 12.42
C TRP A 146 -10.75 7.89 12.82
N LEU A 147 -9.48 7.69 13.13
CA LEU A 147 -8.94 6.40 13.56
C LEU A 147 -9.61 5.93 14.85
N GLU A 148 -9.77 6.81 15.84
CA GLU A 148 -10.47 6.51 17.09
C GLU A 148 -11.92 6.07 16.81
N ALA A 149 -12.63 6.78 15.94
CA ALA A 149 -13.99 6.43 15.55
C ALA A 149 -14.05 5.04 14.87
N ARG A 150 -13.08 4.72 13.97
CA ARG A 150 -12.98 3.40 13.34
C ARG A 150 -12.70 2.30 14.36
N LEU A 151 -11.74 2.52 15.26
CA LEU A 151 -11.39 1.54 16.29
C LEU A 151 -12.56 1.26 17.24
N ASN A 152 -13.31 2.29 17.61
CA ASN A 152 -14.52 2.14 18.41
C ASN A 152 -15.62 1.35 17.68
N ALA A 153 -15.81 1.62 16.39
CA ALA A 153 -16.76 0.87 15.56
C ALA A 153 -16.38 -0.60 15.38
N CYS A 154 -15.08 -0.91 15.40
CA CYS A 154 -14.53 -2.26 15.30
C CYS A 154 -14.27 -2.92 16.67
N ALA A 155 -14.81 -2.38 17.76
CA ALA A 155 -14.53 -2.87 19.11
C ALA A 155 -14.77 -4.38 19.23
N GLY A 156 -13.77 -5.11 19.74
CA GLY A 156 -13.79 -6.56 19.87
C GLY A 156 -13.36 -7.34 18.61
N GLN A 157 -13.05 -6.66 17.52
CA GLN A 157 -12.51 -7.27 16.30
C GLN A 157 -10.98 -7.07 16.24
N PRO A 158 -10.22 -8.00 15.64
CA PRO A 158 -8.80 -7.79 15.42
C PRO A 158 -8.59 -6.75 14.30
N VAL A 159 -7.69 -5.79 14.57
CA VAL A 159 -7.39 -4.68 13.65
C VAL A 159 -5.91 -4.72 13.26
N VAL A 160 -5.64 -4.50 11.98
CA VAL A 160 -4.31 -4.26 11.42
C VAL A 160 -4.26 -2.80 10.97
N ILE A 161 -3.40 -2.00 11.61
CA ILE A 161 -3.12 -0.62 11.18
C ILE A 161 -1.82 -0.65 10.38
N PHE A 162 -1.80 -0.02 9.20
CA PHE A 162 -0.61 0.07 8.38
C PHE A 162 -0.44 1.49 7.83
N MET A 163 0.81 1.92 7.72
CA MET A 163 1.21 3.23 7.23
C MET A 163 2.65 3.17 6.72
N HIS A 164 3.09 4.20 6.00
CA HIS A 164 4.46 4.25 5.48
C HIS A 164 5.46 4.68 6.55
N HIS A 165 5.25 5.86 7.15
CA HIS A 165 6.16 6.37 8.17
C HIS A 165 5.92 5.66 9.51
N PRO A 166 6.99 5.29 10.24
CA PRO A 166 6.86 4.70 11.58
C PRO A 166 6.25 5.73 12.56
N PRO A 167 5.50 5.25 13.56
CA PRO A 167 4.93 6.09 14.61
C PRO A 167 5.99 6.70 15.54
#